data_b37fa2b23d4bbe3551a969a1fc7771ea
#
_entry.id   b37fa2b23d4bbe3551a969a1fc7771ea
#
_cell.length_a   1.000
_cell.length_b   1.000
_cell.length_c   1.000
_cell.angle_alpha   90.00
_cell.angle_beta   90.00
_cell.angle_gamma   90.00
#
_symmetry.space_group_name_H-M   'P 1'
#
loop_
_entity.id
_entity.type
_entity.pdbx_description
1 polymer ?
#
loop_
_entity_poly.entity_id
_entity_poly.type
_entity_poly.pdbx_seq_one_letter_code
_entity_poly.pdbx_strand_id
1 'polypeptide(L)'
;MPKLTLIKCRQCGKQIERDAAIELRKGWYVCSDACVEAWQSAHEPKSVQQSSPSPMRQLTDYVQSYAPNTAWVKFGANVQRMCKDGMTIPGIHYTLRFMREHEQVQMYGDGLALVPYYYEEARNYYQWQQRMKKQVASWQPQDDDAVVVKRQKEDEVFV
;
A
#
# COMPACT_ATOMS: atom_id res chain seq x y z
N MET A 1 47.35 37.94 14.11
CA MET A 1 45.93 38.16 14.38
C MET A 1 45.13 37.11 13.62
N PRO A 2 44.36 36.27 14.26
CA PRO A 2 43.55 35.26 13.56
C PRO A 2 42.53 36.00 12.68
N LYS A 3 42.40 35.61 11.43
CA LYS A 3 41.39 36.14 10.51
C LYS A 3 40.02 35.58 10.95
N LEU A 4 39.16 36.41 11.49
CA LEU A 4 37.77 36.07 11.81
C LEU A 4 37.02 35.73 10.51
N THR A 5 36.68 34.49 10.32
CA THR A 5 35.92 34.07 9.16
C THR A 5 34.42 34.11 9.50
N LEU A 6 33.76 35.17 9.03
CA LEU A 6 32.32 35.35 9.20
C LEU A 6 31.56 34.50 8.19
N ILE A 7 30.57 33.73 8.68
CA ILE A 7 29.65 32.93 7.88
C ILE A 7 28.20 33.31 8.19
N LYS A 8 27.27 33.01 7.29
CA LYS A 8 25.85 33.30 7.51
C LYS A 8 25.14 32.07 8.03
N CYS A 9 24.33 32.21 9.09
CA CYS A 9 23.40 31.20 9.54
C CYS A 9 22.40 30.87 8.43
N ARG A 10 22.26 29.61 8.10
CA ARG A 10 21.35 29.15 7.04
C ARG A 10 19.88 29.30 7.40
N GLN A 11 19.55 29.34 8.70
CA GLN A 11 18.16 29.44 9.16
C GLN A 11 17.70 30.91 9.29
N CYS A 12 18.46 31.75 9.98
CA CYS A 12 18.03 33.13 10.28
C CYS A 12 18.80 34.22 9.52
N GLY A 13 19.84 33.88 8.75
CA GLY A 13 20.65 34.82 7.96
C GLY A 13 21.65 35.66 8.74
N LYS A 14 21.72 35.56 10.07
CA LYS A 14 22.68 36.30 10.90
C LYS A 14 24.12 35.89 10.55
N GLN A 15 25.01 36.90 10.61
CA GLN A 15 26.45 36.65 10.51
C GLN A 15 26.98 36.13 11.84
N ILE A 16 27.75 35.09 11.82
CA ILE A 16 28.36 34.42 12.97
C ILE A 16 29.81 34.10 12.69
N GLU A 17 30.61 34.04 13.72
CA GLU A 17 31.99 33.54 13.62
C GLU A 17 31.95 32.04 13.39
N ARG A 18 32.79 31.55 12.48
CA ARG A 18 32.82 30.14 12.11
C ARG A 18 33.09 29.24 13.30
N ASP A 19 33.92 29.67 14.24
CA ASP A 19 34.30 28.91 15.42
C ASP A 19 33.17 28.82 16.48
N ALA A 20 32.20 29.76 16.43
CA ALA A 20 31.02 29.79 17.28
C ALA A 20 29.78 29.17 16.60
N ALA A 21 29.89 28.72 15.37
CA ALA A 21 28.79 28.18 14.59
C ALA A 21 28.63 26.67 14.79
N ILE A 22 27.38 26.21 14.87
CA ILE A 22 27.05 24.79 14.92
C ILE A 22 26.97 24.25 13.48
N GLU A 23 27.81 23.28 13.15
CA GLU A 23 27.80 22.62 11.83
C GLU A 23 26.79 21.46 11.84
N LEU A 24 25.71 21.58 11.06
CA LEU A 24 24.70 20.51 10.90
C LEU A 24 25.15 19.44 9.92
N ARG A 25 25.84 19.86 8.86
CA ARG A 25 26.48 18.99 7.86
C ARG A 25 27.52 19.81 7.12
N LYS A 26 28.43 19.16 6.41
CA LYS A 26 29.54 19.81 5.71
C LYS A 26 29.12 21.07 4.93
N GLY A 27 29.55 22.23 5.42
CA GLY A 27 29.25 23.54 4.82
C GLY A 27 27.90 24.17 5.21
N TRP A 28 27.18 23.60 6.18
CA TRP A 28 25.90 24.12 6.66
C TRP A 28 25.99 24.51 8.13
N TYR A 29 25.96 25.81 8.41
CA TYR A 29 26.19 26.37 9.73
C TYR A 29 24.95 27.14 10.23
N VAL A 30 24.66 26.99 11.52
CA VAL A 30 23.59 27.70 12.24
C VAL A 30 24.13 28.38 13.48
N CYS A 31 23.44 29.43 13.97
CA CYS A 31 23.96 30.29 15.04
C CYS A 31 23.63 29.81 16.46
N SER A 32 22.64 28.92 16.64
CA SER A 32 22.18 28.47 17.96
C SER A 32 21.34 27.21 17.85
N ASP A 33 21.11 26.53 18.98
CA ASP A 33 20.28 25.34 19.09
C ASP A 33 18.84 25.63 18.66
N ALA A 34 18.29 26.81 18.94
CA ALA A 34 16.98 27.23 18.46
C ALA A 34 16.89 27.23 16.91
N CYS A 35 18.00 27.59 16.23
CA CYS A 35 18.07 27.49 14.77
C CYS A 35 18.28 26.06 14.29
N VAL A 36 18.88 25.17 15.08
CA VAL A 36 18.95 23.73 14.82
C VAL A 36 17.55 23.12 14.87
N GLU A 37 16.80 23.37 15.93
CA GLU A 37 15.43 22.88 16.11
C GLU A 37 14.50 23.39 15.02
N ALA A 38 14.54 24.68 14.71
CA ALA A 38 13.75 25.28 13.63
C ALA A 38 14.12 24.70 12.25
N TRP A 39 15.40 24.38 12.04
CA TRP A 39 15.84 23.72 10.81
C TRP A 39 15.38 22.26 10.77
N GLN A 40 15.50 21.53 11.87
CA GLN A 40 15.07 20.14 11.97
C GLN A 40 13.55 20.02 11.75
N SER A 41 12.74 20.87 12.40
CA SER A 41 11.28 20.87 12.22
C SER A 41 10.85 21.23 10.79
N ALA A 42 11.62 22.10 10.12
CA ALA A 42 11.35 22.46 8.72
C ALA A 42 11.82 21.38 7.72
N HIS A 43 12.81 20.58 8.11
CA HIS A 43 13.47 19.56 7.29
C HIS A 43 13.35 18.17 7.91
N GLU A 44 12.54 17.99 8.96
CA GLU A 44 12.13 16.64 9.33
C GLU A 44 11.63 15.99 8.05
N PRO A 45 12.22 14.84 7.67
CA PRO A 45 11.64 14.06 6.60
C PRO A 45 10.21 13.86 7.06
N LYS A 46 9.24 14.51 6.36
CA LYS A 46 7.80 14.30 6.58
C LYS A 46 7.69 12.83 6.82
N SER A 47 7.38 12.47 8.08
CA SER A 47 7.40 11.10 8.60
C SER A 47 7.03 10.22 7.43
N VAL A 48 7.88 9.25 7.10
CA VAL A 48 7.61 8.31 6.00
C VAL A 48 6.23 7.81 6.34
N GLN A 49 5.21 8.53 5.86
CA GLN A 49 3.88 7.97 5.73
C GLN A 49 4.22 6.71 4.99
N GLN A 50 4.01 5.58 5.63
CA GLN A 50 4.13 4.28 5.01
C GLN A 50 3.22 4.38 3.80
N SER A 51 3.77 4.95 2.74
CA SER A 51 3.08 5.07 1.46
C SER A 51 2.86 3.62 1.10
N SER A 52 1.59 3.23 1.12
CA SER A 52 1.19 1.91 0.66
C SER A 52 1.98 1.62 -0.60
N PRO A 53 2.64 0.46 -0.72
CA PRO A 53 3.53 0.18 -1.83
C PRO A 53 2.80 0.49 -3.13
N SER A 54 3.49 1.11 -4.08
CA SER A 54 2.86 1.50 -5.35
C SER A 54 2.12 0.31 -5.97
N PRO A 55 1.00 0.52 -6.68
CA PRO A 55 0.23 -0.58 -7.27
C PRO A 55 1.08 -1.53 -8.12
N MET A 56 2.09 -0.99 -8.83
CA MET A 56 3.02 -1.80 -9.60
C MET A 56 3.91 -2.67 -8.71
N ARG A 57 4.36 -2.16 -7.58
CA ARG A 57 5.16 -2.93 -6.62
C ARG A 57 4.34 -4.04 -6.00
N GLN A 58 3.10 -3.78 -5.60
CA GLN A 58 2.19 -4.80 -5.08
C GLN A 58 1.98 -5.94 -6.08
N LEU A 59 1.77 -5.60 -7.36
CA LEU A 59 1.63 -6.55 -8.45
C LEU A 59 2.91 -7.37 -8.63
N THR A 60 4.08 -6.72 -8.64
CA THR A 60 5.38 -7.36 -8.80
C THR A 60 5.67 -8.31 -7.64
N ASP A 61 5.48 -7.87 -6.40
CA ASP A 61 5.70 -8.67 -5.19
C ASP A 61 4.77 -9.90 -5.18
N TYR A 62 3.52 -9.73 -5.62
CA TYR A 62 2.57 -10.84 -5.73
C TYR A 62 3.01 -11.87 -6.77
N VAL A 63 3.40 -11.43 -7.98
CA VAL A 63 3.87 -12.34 -9.04
C VAL A 63 5.17 -13.04 -8.61
N GLN A 64 6.07 -12.33 -7.95
CA GLN A 64 7.32 -12.90 -7.46
C GLN A 64 7.09 -14.05 -6.46
N SER A 65 6.00 -14.01 -5.70
CA SER A 65 5.67 -15.05 -4.72
C SER A 65 5.40 -16.42 -5.33
N TYR A 66 4.95 -16.49 -6.59
CA TYR A 66 4.63 -17.76 -7.25
C TYR A 66 5.42 -18.01 -8.55
N ALA A 67 5.95 -16.98 -9.17
CA ALA A 67 6.72 -17.03 -10.41
C ALA A 67 8.06 -16.26 -10.29
N PRO A 68 9.00 -16.71 -9.43
CA PRO A 68 10.24 -15.98 -9.15
C PRO A 68 11.13 -15.81 -10.39
N ASN A 69 11.02 -16.70 -11.39
CA ASN A 69 11.82 -16.67 -12.62
C ASN A 69 11.17 -15.83 -13.73
N THR A 70 10.26 -14.92 -13.40
CA THR A 70 9.60 -14.04 -14.38
C THR A 70 10.60 -13.15 -15.10
N ALA A 71 10.44 -13.02 -16.42
CA ALA A 71 11.21 -12.08 -17.23
C ALA A 71 10.67 -10.65 -17.04
N TRP A 72 11.12 -9.96 -16.00
CA TRP A 72 10.55 -8.68 -15.51
C TRP A 72 10.43 -7.58 -16.57
N VAL A 73 11.36 -7.52 -17.54
CA VAL A 73 11.30 -6.56 -18.65
C VAL A 73 10.08 -6.83 -19.53
N LYS A 74 9.86 -8.10 -19.89
CA LYS A 74 8.69 -8.51 -20.70
C LYS A 74 7.40 -8.34 -19.91
N PHE A 75 7.42 -8.68 -18.62
CA PHE A 75 6.30 -8.49 -17.70
C PHE A 75 5.86 -7.02 -17.68
N GLY A 76 6.79 -6.10 -17.44
CA GLY A 76 6.49 -4.67 -17.42
C GLY A 76 5.90 -4.16 -18.75
N ALA A 77 6.46 -4.59 -19.88
CA ALA A 77 5.94 -4.24 -21.20
C ALA A 77 4.51 -4.79 -21.44
N ASN A 78 4.22 -6.01 -21.00
CA ASN A 78 2.88 -6.60 -21.10
C ASN A 78 1.87 -5.85 -20.23
N VAL A 79 2.22 -5.52 -18.97
CA VAL A 79 1.37 -4.72 -18.08
C VAL A 79 1.07 -3.34 -18.72
N GLN A 80 2.08 -2.67 -19.28
CA GLN A 80 1.86 -1.39 -19.96
C GLN A 80 0.94 -1.52 -21.16
N ARG A 81 1.04 -2.60 -21.96
CA ARG A 81 0.13 -2.86 -23.08
C ARG A 81 -1.31 -3.02 -22.59
N MET A 82 -1.53 -3.86 -21.55
CA MET A 82 -2.86 -4.04 -20.94
C MET A 82 -3.43 -2.74 -20.40
N CYS A 83 -2.59 -1.86 -19.85
CA CYS A 83 -3.04 -0.54 -19.42
C CYS A 83 -3.50 0.35 -20.58
N LYS A 84 -2.85 0.25 -21.75
CA LYS A 84 -3.31 0.95 -22.98
C LYS A 84 -4.63 0.38 -23.48
N ASP A 85 -4.88 -0.91 -23.27
CA ASP A 85 -6.14 -1.59 -23.60
C ASP A 85 -7.27 -1.30 -22.58
N GLY A 86 -7.03 -0.36 -21.63
CA GLY A 86 -8.03 0.10 -20.65
C GLY A 86 -8.04 -0.63 -19.31
N MET A 87 -7.14 -1.57 -19.08
CA MET A 87 -7.01 -2.24 -17.79
C MET A 87 -6.22 -1.39 -16.79
N THR A 88 -6.49 -1.54 -15.50
CA THR A 88 -5.73 -0.86 -14.44
C THR A 88 -4.75 -1.81 -13.76
N ILE A 89 -3.62 -1.30 -13.28
CA ILE A 89 -2.63 -2.13 -12.56
C ILE A 89 -3.26 -2.84 -11.35
N PRO A 90 -4.06 -2.16 -10.48
CA PRO A 90 -4.79 -2.85 -9.43
C PRO A 90 -5.76 -3.91 -9.96
N GLY A 91 -6.45 -3.64 -11.07
CA GLY A 91 -7.35 -4.60 -11.71
C GLY A 91 -6.61 -5.86 -12.17
N ILE A 92 -5.45 -5.71 -12.81
CA ILE A 92 -4.57 -6.84 -13.20
C ILE A 92 -4.17 -7.64 -11.97
N HIS A 93 -3.75 -6.98 -10.88
CA HIS A 93 -3.38 -7.64 -9.63
C HIS A 93 -4.56 -8.45 -9.05
N TYR A 94 -5.75 -7.84 -8.95
CA TYR A 94 -6.94 -8.53 -8.45
C TYR A 94 -7.37 -9.69 -9.36
N THR A 95 -7.20 -9.57 -10.68
CA THR A 95 -7.50 -10.66 -11.62
C THR A 95 -6.57 -11.85 -11.40
N LEU A 96 -5.26 -11.62 -11.24
CA LEU A 96 -4.31 -12.69 -10.93
C LEU A 96 -4.63 -13.39 -9.59
N ARG A 97 -5.06 -12.61 -8.58
CA ARG A 97 -5.52 -13.17 -7.31
C ARG A 97 -6.79 -13.99 -7.47
N PHE A 98 -7.77 -13.48 -8.20
CA PHE A 98 -9.03 -14.17 -8.49
C PHE A 98 -8.76 -15.53 -9.16
N MET A 99 -7.97 -15.57 -10.23
CA MET A 99 -7.63 -16.79 -10.94
C MET A 99 -6.95 -17.81 -10.05
N ARG A 100 -6.04 -17.38 -9.17
CA ARG A 100 -5.26 -18.28 -8.34
C ARG A 100 -5.98 -18.71 -7.08
N GLU A 101 -6.63 -17.79 -6.38
CA GLU A 101 -7.19 -18.00 -5.05
C GLU A 101 -8.63 -18.50 -5.11
N HIS A 102 -9.38 -18.10 -6.14
CA HIS A 102 -10.80 -18.43 -6.27
C HIS A 102 -11.06 -19.51 -7.31
N GLU A 103 -10.65 -19.28 -8.55
CA GLU A 103 -10.89 -20.22 -9.65
C GLU A 103 -9.87 -21.35 -9.72
N GLN A 104 -8.79 -21.27 -8.93
CA GLN A 104 -7.70 -22.26 -8.90
C GLN A 104 -7.16 -22.60 -10.30
N VAL A 105 -7.14 -21.61 -11.20
CA VAL A 105 -6.65 -21.76 -12.56
C VAL A 105 -5.17 -22.12 -12.54
N GLN A 106 -4.80 -23.15 -13.30
CA GLN A 106 -3.41 -23.51 -13.47
C GLN A 106 -2.70 -22.43 -14.31
N MET A 107 -1.94 -21.56 -13.64
CA MET A 107 -1.20 -20.48 -14.30
C MET A 107 0.17 -20.97 -14.74
N TYR A 108 0.51 -20.67 -16.00
CA TYR A 108 1.85 -20.89 -16.53
C TYR A 108 2.61 -19.57 -16.54
N GLY A 109 3.86 -19.58 -16.02
CA GLY A 109 4.69 -18.39 -15.92
C GLY A 109 4.08 -17.31 -15.02
N ASP A 110 4.02 -16.06 -15.52
CA ASP A 110 3.48 -14.91 -14.79
C ASP A 110 1.95 -14.79 -14.81
N GLY A 111 1.27 -15.62 -15.58
CA GLY A 111 -0.19 -15.65 -15.70
C GLY A 111 -0.81 -14.47 -16.47
N LEU A 112 -0.03 -13.49 -16.92
CA LEU A 112 -0.56 -12.30 -17.61
C LEU A 112 -1.33 -12.62 -18.88
N ALA A 113 -0.97 -13.69 -19.59
CA ALA A 113 -1.67 -14.08 -20.82
C ALA A 113 -3.16 -14.39 -20.61
N LEU A 114 -3.54 -14.79 -19.40
CA LEU A 114 -4.92 -15.15 -19.05
C LEU A 114 -5.73 -13.94 -18.53
N VAL A 115 -5.06 -12.87 -18.09
CA VAL A 115 -5.71 -11.70 -17.50
C VAL A 115 -6.84 -11.14 -18.36
N PRO A 116 -6.70 -10.94 -19.69
CA PRO A 116 -7.77 -10.36 -20.49
C PRO A 116 -9.06 -11.20 -20.47
N TYR A 117 -8.95 -12.50 -20.30
CA TYR A 117 -10.12 -13.41 -20.29
C TYR A 117 -10.89 -13.36 -18.98
N TYR A 118 -10.20 -13.16 -17.86
CA TYR A 118 -10.78 -13.18 -16.51
C TYR A 118 -11.00 -11.79 -15.91
N TYR A 119 -10.59 -10.71 -16.61
CA TYR A 119 -10.58 -9.36 -16.04
C TYR A 119 -11.98 -8.87 -15.62
N GLU A 120 -12.97 -9.04 -16.48
CA GLU A 120 -14.35 -8.60 -16.18
C GLU A 120 -14.98 -9.47 -15.10
N GLU A 121 -14.73 -10.78 -15.12
CA GLU A 121 -15.23 -11.70 -14.10
C GLU A 121 -14.67 -11.39 -12.72
N ALA A 122 -13.37 -11.22 -12.61
CA ALA A 122 -12.71 -10.79 -11.39
C ALA A 122 -13.24 -9.45 -10.87
N ARG A 123 -13.42 -8.48 -11.78
CA ARG A 123 -13.99 -7.18 -11.46
C ARG A 123 -15.38 -7.29 -10.85
N ASN A 124 -16.26 -8.07 -11.46
CA ASN A 124 -17.63 -8.30 -10.99
C ASN A 124 -17.62 -8.99 -9.62
N TYR A 125 -16.77 -9.98 -9.43
CA TYR A 125 -16.60 -10.69 -8.16
C TYR A 125 -16.20 -9.75 -7.02
N TYR A 126 -15.15 -8.94 -7.20
CA TYR A 126 -14.71 -8.02 -6.15
C TYR A 126 -15.71 -6.88 -5.91
N GLN A 127 -16.43 -6.40 -6.92
CA GLN A 127 -17.51 -5.44 -6.74
C GLN A 127 -18.66 -6.03 -5.92
N TRP A 128 -19.04 -7.26 -6.22
CA TRP A 128 -20.05 -7.98 -5.44
C TRP A 128 -19.58 -8.16 -3.99
N GLN A 129 -18.36 -8.61 -3.78
CA GLN A 129 -17.79 -8.79 -2.44
C GLN A 129 -17.79 -7.47 -1.63
N GLN A 130 -17.49 -6.34 -2.28
CA GLN A 130 -17.53 -5.03 -1.62
C GLN A 130 -18.96 -4.62 -1.24
N ARG A 131 -19.95 -4.89 -2.10
CA ARG A 131 -21.36 -4.63 -1.81
C ARG A 131 -21.82 -5.46 -0.62
N MET A 132 -21.50 -6.75 -0.61
CA MET A 132 -21.84 -7.65 0.50
C MET A 132 -21.20 -7.20 1.82
N LYS A 133 -19.92 -6.81 1.81
CA LYS A 133 -19.27 -6.27 3.01
C LYS A 133 -19.97 -5.01 3.54
N LYS A 134 -20.41 -4.12 2.67
CA LYS A 134 -21.15 -2.91 3.07
C LYS A 134 -22.54 -3.27 3.66
N GLN A 135 -23.24 -4.22 3.06
CA GLN A 135 -24.53 -4.68 3.57
C GLN A 135 -24.38 -5.31 4.95
N VAL A 136 -23.39 -6.19 5.15
CA VAL A 136 -23.12 -6.81 6.46
C VAL A 136 -22.72 -5.75 7.49
N ALA A 137 -21.91 -4.75 7.12
CA ALA A 137 -21.52 -3.68 8.02
C ALA A 137 -22.68 -2.76 8.42
N SER A 138 -23.68 -2.62 7.56
CA SER A 138 -24.91 -1.85 7.83
C SER A 138 -26.02 -2.68 8.48
N TRP A 139 -25.84 -4.00 8.58
CA TRP A 139 -26.83 -4.87 9.16
C TRP A 139 -26.80 -4.73 10.69
N GLN A 140 -27.92 -4.25 11.24
CA GLN A 140 -28.18 -4.28 12.68
C GLN A 140 -29.15 -5.41 12.93
N PRO A 141 -28.85 -6.36 13.83
CA PRO A 141 -29.84 -7.37 14.22
C PRO A 141 -31.05 -6.66 14.80
N GLN A 142 -32.22 -6.88 14.21
CA GLN A 142 -33.45 -6.47 14.83
C GLN A 142 -33.69 -7.42 16.00
N ASP A 143 -33.98 -6.89 17.18
CA ASP A 143 -34.18 -7.66 18.42
C ASP A 143 -35.37 -8.68 18.30
N ASP A 144 -36.17 -8.59 17.24
CA ASP A 144 -37.30 -9.46 16.99
C ASP A 144 -36.95 -10.82 16.35
N ASP A 145 -35.71 -11.00 15.89
CA ASP A 145 -35.25 -12.24 15.22
C ASP A 145 -34.67 -13.28 16.18
N ALA A 146 -34.93 -13.18 17.48
CA ALA A 146 -34.69 -14.26 18.41
C ALA A 146 -35.67 -15.40 18.13
N VAL A 147 -35.43 -16.14 17.06
CA VAL A 147 -36.09 -17.42 16.82
C VAL A 147 -35.76 -18.35 17.98
N VAL A 148 -36.63 -18.39 18.98
CA VAL A 148 -36.57 -19.37 20.05
C VAL A 148 -36.82 -20.74 19.42
N VAL A 149 -35.73 -21.41 19.01
CA VAL A 149 -35.83 -22.82 18.60
C VAL A 149 -36.18 -23.62 19.87
N LYS A 150 -37.44 -23.81 20.10
CA LYS A 150 -37.93 -24.81 21.09
C LYS A 150 -37.46 -26.17 20.59
N ARG A 151 -36.37 -26.69 21.17
CA ARG A 151 -36.07 -28.12 21.03
C ARG A 151 -37.23 -28.90 21.59
N GLN A 152 -38.02 -29.54 20.71
CA GLN A 152 -38.90 -30.60 21.13
C GLN A 152 -38.00 -31.70 21.69
N LYS A 153 -38.17 -32.00 22.99
CA LYS A 153 -37.66 -33.24 23.55
C LYS A 153 -38.41 -34.36 22.88
N GLU A 154 -37.74 -35.11 22.02
CA GLU A 154 -38.24 -36.42 21.63
C GLU A 154 -38.20 -37.29 22.88
N ASP A 155 -39.37 -37.57 23.43
CA ASP A 155 -39.52 -38.56 24.49
C ASP A 155 -39.17 -39.92 23.87
N GLU A 156 -38.06 -40.49 24.31
CA GLU A 156 -37.69 -41.87 24.05
C GLU A 156 -38.78 -42.78 24.66
N VAL A 157 -39.66 -43.31 23.81
CA VAL A 157 -40.49 -44.43 24.19
C VAL A 157 -39.72 -45.70 23.90
N PHE A 158 -39.00 -46.21 24.88
CA PHE A 158 -38.57 -47.61 24.91
C PHE A 158 -39.71 -48.45 25.49
N VAL A 159 -40.23 -49.34 24.68
CA VAL A 159 -40.94 -50.56 25.11
C VAL A 159 -40.19 -51.76 24.58
#